data_82beae5ccb3a59e5b8c6eeca3840c6ab
#
_entry.id   82beae5ccb3a59e5b8c6eeca3840c6ab
#
_cell.length_a   1.000
_cell.length_b   1.000
_cell.length_c   1.000
_cell.angle_alpha   90.00
_cell.angle_beta   90.00
_cell.angle_gamma   90.00
#
_symmetry.space_group_name_H-M   'P 1'
#
loop_
_entity.id
_entity.type
_entity.pdbx_description
1 polymer ?
#
loop_
_entity_poly.entity_id
_entity_poly.type
_entity_poly.pdbx_seq_one_letter_code
_entity_poly.pdbx_strand_id
1 'polypeptide(L)'
;MTNSVPSPPPVSEPVFFILLSLASGQKHGYAILKEIEAISHETLLLSTSTLYGALSRLEEQGYIGRVPAEQQVAPGLPRKVYELTPHGLNLLHGEAERLHRMSHIAQHYLPKAAE
;
A
#
# COMPACT_ATOMS: atom_id res chain seq x y z
N MET A 1 -29.45 13.47 -12.82
CA MET A 1 -28.35 13.65 -11.97
C MET A 1 -27.90 12.40 -11.30
N THR A 2 -26.74 12.06 -11.51
CA THR A 2 -26.25 10.85 -10.94
C THR A 2 -25.74 11.05 -9.56
N ASN A 3 -26.12 10.16 -8.71
CA ASN A 3 -25.62 10.14 -7.39
C ASN A 3 -24.55 9.12 -7.28
N SER A 4 -23.45 9.36 -7.90
CA SER A 4 -22.40 8.42 -7.77
C SER A 4 -21.81 8.50 -6.38
N VAL A 5 -21.48 7.36 -5.82
CA VAL A 5 -20.71 7.32 -4.61
C VAL A 5 -19.36 7.94 -4.91
N PRO A 6 -18.91 8.91 -4.11
CA PRO A 6 -17.60 9.49 -4.39
C PRO A 6 -16.52 8.42 -4.38
N SER A 7 -15.69 8.45 -5.39
CA SER A 7 -14.54 7.57 -5.41
C SER A 7 -13.58 7.99 -4.30
N PRO A 8 -12.92 7.04 -3.65
CA PRO A 8 -11.89 7.41 -2.69
C PRO A 8 -10.81 8.21 -3.38
N PRO A 9 -10.13 9.12 -2.66
CA PRO A 9 -9.06 9.87 -3.28
C PRO A 9 -7.96 8.93 -3.76
N PRO A 10 -7.20 9.35 -4.77
CA PRO A 10 -6.10 8.52 -5.24
C PRO A 10 -5.12 8.22 -4.13
N VAL A 11 -4.61 7.02 -4.13
CA VAL A 11 -3.63 6.57 -3.15
C VAL A 11 -2.27 7.08 -3.59
N SER A 12 -1.50 7.66 -2.67
CA SER A 12 -0.16 8.10 -3.00
C SER A 12 0.74 6.90 -3.27
N GLU A 13 1.85 7.16 -3.97
CA GLU A 13 2.79 6.08 -4.27
C GLU A 13 3.33 5.41 -3.01
N PRO A 14 3.77 6.16 -1.99
CA PRO A 14 4.22 5.49 -0.77
C PRO A 14 3.13 4.63 -0.12
N VAL A 15 1.90 5.14 -0.05
CA VAL A 15 0.82 4.38 0.57
C VAL A 15 0.51 3.13 -0.25
N PHE A 16 0.51 3.25 -1.58
CA PHE A 16 0.29 2.09 -2.44
C PHE A 16 1.30 0.98 -2.13
N PHE A 17 2.58 1.34 -2.04
CA PHE A 17 3.61 0.34 -1.78
C PHE A 17 3.56 -0.20 -0.36
N ILE A 18 3.16 0.61 0.62
CA ILE A 18 2.95 0.11 1.98
C ILE A 18 1.88 -0.97 1.99
N LEU A 19 0.73 -0.67 1.38
CA LEU A 19 -0.36 -1.64 1.32
C LEU A 19 0.06 -2.88 0.56
N LEU A 20 0.76 -2.70 -0.54
CA LEU A 20 1.22 -3.81 -1.36
C LEU A 20 2.18 -4.71 -0.59
N SER A 21 3.06 -4.12 0.22
CA SER A 21 4.00 -4.89 1.02
C SER A 21 3.29 -5.78 2.04
N LEU A 22 2.12 -5.35 2.51
CA LEU A 22 1.35 -6.13 3.48
C LEU A 22 0.41 -7.13 2.82
N ALA A 23 0.27 -7.08 1.49
CA ALA A 23 -0.57 -8.04 0.79
C ALA A 23 -0.03 -9.46 0.90
N SER A 24 1.27 -9.61 1.07
CA SER A 24 1.89 -10.94 1.19
C SER A 24 1.91 -11.47 2.63
N GLY A 25 1.47 -10.68 3.58
CA GLY A 25 1.40 -11.14 4.97
C GLY A 25 1.75 -10.05 5.94
N GLN A 26 1.61 -10.39 7.22
CA GLN A 26 1.90 -9.44 8.29
C GLN A 26 3.39 -9.13 8.36
N LYS A 27 3.74 -7.89 8.72
CA LYS A 27 5.13 -7.44 8.78
C LYS A 27 5.29 -6.36 9.84
N HIS A 28 6.46 -6.33 10.47
CA HIS A 28 6.84 -5.18 11.29
C HIS A 28 7.41 -4.08 10.38
N GLY A 29 7.55 -2.87 10.96
CA GLY A 29 7.88 -1.70 10.14
C GLY A 29 9.16 -1.83 9.33
N TYR A 30 10.23 -2.39 9.92
CA TYR A 30 11.48 -2.53 9.20
C TYR A 30 11.32 -3.46 7.98
N ALA A 31 10.56 -4.53 8.15
CA ALA A 31 10.31 -5.45 7.04
C ALA A 31 9.50 -4.77 5.95
N ILE A 32 8.56 -3.88 6.32
CA ILE A 32 7.82 -3.10 5.33
C ILE A 32 8.79 -2.23 4.52
N LEU A 33 9.71 -1.54 5.19
CA LEU A 33 10.71 -0.73 4.50
C LEU A 33 11.50 -1.54 3.49
N LYS A 34 11.98 -2.70 3.92
CA LYS A 34 12.79 -3.55 3.05
C LYS A 34 11.99 -4.08 1.87
N GLU A 35 10.74 -4.45 2.13
CA GLU A 35 9.89 -4.94 1.05
C GLU A 35 9.62 -3.85 0.02
N ILE A 36 9.38 -2.62 0.48
CA ILE A 36 9.14 -1.51 -0.43
C ILE A 36 10.35 -1.25 -1.33
N GLU A 37 11.56 -1.29 -0.77
CA GLU A 37 12.76 -1.14 -1.58
C GLU A 37 12.82 -2.20 -2.66
N ALA A 38 12.51 -3.44 -2.28
CA ALA A 38 12.59 -4.56 -3.22
C ALA A 38 11.53 -4.46 -4.32
N ILE A 39 10.26 -4.27 -3.94
CA ILE A 39 9.19 -4.32 -4.93
C ILE A 39 9.12 -3.06 -5.79
N SER A 40 9.67 -1.95 -5.31
CA SER A 40 9.75 -0.73 -6.13
C SER A 40 11.02 -0.68 -6.96
N HIS A 41 11.82 -1.73 -6.93
CA HIS A 41 13.11 -1.76 -7.62
C HIS A 41 13.97 -0.57 -7.23
N GLU A 42 13.96 -0.26 -5.95
CA GLU A 42 14.75 0.82 -5.34
C GLU A 42 14.38 2.22 -5.84
N THR A 43 13.21 2.35 -6.50
CA THR A 43 12.77 3.68 -6.93
C THR A 43 12.10 4.46 -5.82
N LEU A 44 11.69 3.79 -4.75
CA LEU A 44 11.04 4.44 -3.62
C LEU A 44 11.76 4.06 -2.33
N LEU A 45 12.39 5.04 -1.71
CA LEU A 45 13.06 4.86 -0.43
C LEU A 45 12.38 5.78 0.58
N LEU A 46 11.86 5.20 1.64
CA LEU A 46 11.16 5.96 2.66
C LEU A 46 12.03 6.08 3.91
N SER A 47 11.98 7.24 4.54
CA SER A 47 12.59 7.40 5.85
C SER A 47 11.70 6.69 6.88
N THR A 48 12.30 6.35 8.02
CA THR A 48 11.58 5.71 9.10
C THR A 48 10.41 6.59 9.57
N SER A 49 10.66 7.89 9.72
CA SER A 49 9.60 8.78 10.21
C SER A 49 8.45 8.89 9.20
N THR A 50 8.76 8.93 7.92
CA THR A 50 7.72 8.98 6.89
C THR A 50 6.89 7.70 6.93
N LEU A 51 7.56 6.55 7.04
CA LEU A 51 6.85 5.28 7.11
C LEU A 51 5.92 5.23 8.33
N TYR A 52 6.44 5.51 9.51
CA TYR A 52 5.60 5.38 10.71
C TYR A 52 4.50 6.42 10.76
N GLY A 53 4.71 7.60 10.19
CA GLY A 53 3.62 8.57 10.04
C GLY A 53 2.51 8.05 9.15
N ALA A 54 2.89 7.42 8.03
CA ALA A 54 1.90 6.84 7.13
C ALA A 54 1.17 5.66 7.77
N LEU A 55 1.90 4.81 8.49
CA LEU A 55 1.30 3.66 9.16
C LEU A 55 0.26 4.11 10.19
N SER A 56 0.57 5.17 10.94
CA SER A 56 -0.39 5.70 11.92
C SER A 56 -1.67 6.17 11.25
N ARG A 57 -1.54 6.89 10.15
CA ARG A 57 -2.72 7.38 9.43
C ARG A 57 -3.53 6.24 8.84
N LEU A 58 -2.86 5.26 8.27
CA LEU A 58 -3.55 4.11 7.69
C LEU A 58 -4.27 3.28 8.75
N GLU A 59 -3.67 3.18 9.92
CA GLU A 59 -4.29 2.48 11.04
C GLU A 59 -5.55 3.22 11.50
N GLU A 60 -5.48 4.53 11.62
CA GLU A 60 -6.63 5.35 11.98
C GLU A 60 -7.75 5.22 10.96
N GLN A 61 -7.41 5.13 9.69
CA GLN A 61 -8.37 5.02 8.61
C GLN A 61 -8.93 3.60 8.44
N GLY A 62 -8.37 2.63 9.18
CA GLY A 62 -8.87 1.27 9.14
C GLY A 62 -8.38 0.44 7.97
N TYR A 63 -7.37 0.91 7.25
CA TYR A 63 -6.82 0.16 6.12
C TYR A 63 -5.81 -0.88 6.54
N ILE A 64 -5.17 -0.68 7.69
CA ILE A 64 -4.28 -1.67 8.28
C ILE A 64 -4.62 -1.78 9.77
N GLY A 65 -4.20 -2.88 10.38
CA GLY A 65 -4.40 -3.10 11.80
C GLY A 65 -3.15 -3.63 12.45
N ARG A 66 -3.14 -3.62 13.79
CA ARG A 66 -2.08 -4.21 14.59
C ARG A 66 -2.36 -5.66 14.80
N VAL A 67 -1.34 -6.47 14.68
CA VAL A 67 -1.47 -7.90 14.95
C VAL A 67 -1.17 -8.13 16.42
N PRO A 68 -2.08 -8.75 17.21
CA PRO A 68 -1.79 -9.09 18.58
C PRO A 68 -0.58 -10.00 18.69
N ALA A 69 0.15 -9.88 19.79
CA ALA A 69 1.41 -10.62 19.95
C ALA A 69 1.24 -12.12 19.76
N GLU A 70 0.15 -12.68 20.27
CA GLU A 70 -0.08 -14.12 20.21
C GLU A 70 -0.45 -14.61 18.81
N GLN A 71 -0.74 -13.70 17.88
CA GLN A 71 -1.09 -14.05 16.51
C GLN A 71 0.02 -13.72 15.53
N GLN A 72 1.17 -13.27 16.02
CA GLN A 72 2.28 -12.95 15.15
C GLN A 72 2.96 -14.21 14.66
N VAL A 73 3.31 -14.22 13.37
CA VAL A 73 3.91 -15.39 12.72
C VAL A 73 5.27 -15.70 13.33
N ALA A 74 6.02 -14.67 13.68
CA ALA A 74 7.35 -14.84 14.26
C ALA A 74 7.37 -14.18 15.63
N PRO A 75 6.88 -14.84 16.67
CA PRO A 75 6.92 -14.27 18.01
C PRO A 75 8.36 -14.11 18.49
N GLY A 76 8.62 -13.09 19.22
CA GLY A 76 9.95 -12.81 19.72
C GLY A 76 9.92 -11.53 20.49
N LEU A 77 10.85 -10.62 20.20
CA LEU A 77 10.86 -9.32 20.85
C LEU A 77 9.56 -8.58 20.54
N PRO A 78 9.01 -7.83 21.51
CA PRO A 78 7.80 -7.06 21.26
C PRO A 78 8.04 -6.09 20.10
N ARG A 79 7.18 -6.16 19.10
CA ARG A 79 7.24 -5.32 17.94
C ARG A 79 5.84 -4.95 17.50
N LYS A 80 5.72 -3.79 16.87
CA LYS A 80 4.49 -3.44 16.22
C LYS A 80 4.46 -4.16 14.88
N VAL A 81 3.52 -5.08 14.75
CA VAL A 81 3.33 -5.84 13.52
C VAL A 81 2.00 -5.42 12.93
N TYR A 82 1.99 -5.23 11.63
CA TYR A 82 0.83 -4.72 10.91
C TYR A 82 0.33 -5.73 9.91
N GLU A 83 -0.95 -5.62 9.56
CA GLU A 83 -1.55 -6.47 8.54
C GLU A 83 -2.60 -5.66 7.80
N LEU A 84 -2.89 -6.06 6.56
CA LEU A 84 -4.00 -5.46 5.82
C LEU A 84 -5.32 -5.87 6.45
N THR A 85 -6.25 -4.92 6.51
CA THR A 85 -7.63 -5.25 6.82
C THR A 85 -8.34 -5.54 5.50
N PRO A 86 -9.55 -6.15 5.55
CA PRO A 86 -10.35 -6.29 4.33
C PRO A 86 -10.61 -4.95 3.64
N HIS A 87 -10.79 -3.88 4.44
CA HIS A 87 -10.97 -2.54 3.91
C HIS A 87 -9.72 -2.07 3.15
N GLY A 88 -8.54 -2.34 3.71
CA GLY A 88 -7.28 -2.00 3.05
C GLY A 88 -7.05 -2.79 1.79
N LEU A 89 -7.41 -4.07 1.79
CA LEU A 89 -7.28 -4.89 0.61
C LEU A 89 -8.18 -4.38 -0.51
N ASN A 90 -9.42 -3.98 -0.18
CA ASN A 90 -10.31 -3.42 -1.17
C ASN A 90 -9.77 -2.13 -1.76
N LEU A 91 -9.18 -1.27 -0.92
CA LEU A 91 -8.56 -0.05 -1.40
C LEU A 91 -7.41 -0.36 -2.36
N LEU A 92 -6.59 -1.32 -2.00
CA LEU A 92 -5.44 -1.71 -2.83
C LEU A 92 -5.89 -2.25 -4.18
N HIS A 93 -6.89 -3.14 -4.19
CA HIS A 93 -7.44 -3.66 -5.44
C HIS A 93 -8.00 -2.55 -6.32
N GLY A 94 -8.77 -1.64 -5.72
CA GLY A 94 -9.34 -0.53 -6.48
C GLY A 94 -8.29 0.37 -7.09
N GLU A 95 -7.22 0.62 -6.35
CA GLU A 95 -6.14 1.45 -6.85
C GLU A 95 -5.38 0.75 -7.98
N ALA A 96 -5.12 -0.55 -7.83
CA ALA A 96 -4.45 -1.30 -8.88
C ALA A 96 -5.28 -1.29 -10.17
N GLU A 97 -6.59 -1.46 -10.06
CA GLU A 97 -7.47 -1.39 -11.21
C GLU A 97 -7.48 -0.01 -11.85
N ARG A 98 -7.49 1.04 -11.02
CA ARG A 98 -7.46 2.40 -11.52
C ARG A 98 -6.18 2.67 -12.31
N LEU A 99 -5.04 2.25 -11.76
CA LEU A 99 -3.75 2.44 -12.44
C LEU A 99 -3.70 1.66 -13.75
N HIS A 100 -4.20 0.44 -13.74
CA HIS A 100 -4.23 -0.38 -14.94
C HIS A 100 -5.09 0.28 -16.04
N ARG A 101 -6.28 0.74 -15.67
CA ARG A 101 -7.19 1.39 -16.61
C ARG A 101 -6.56 2.65 -17.18
N MET A 102 -5.96 3.47 -16.32
CA MET A 102 -5.34 4.70 -16.77
C MET A 102 -4.16 4.44 -17.69
N SER A 103 -3.35 3.43 -17.35
CA SER A 103 -2.24 3.06 -18.20
C SER A 103 -2.71 2.58 -19.57
N HIS A 104 -3.77 1.77 -19.59
CA HIS A 104 -4.34 1.27 -20.82
C HIS A 104 -4.87 2.42 -21.69
N ILE A 105 -5.57 3.37 -21.08
CA ILE A 105 -6.07 4.54 -21.80
C ILE A 105 -4.91 5.35 -22.38
N ALA A 106 -3.89 5.58 -21.56
CA ALA A 106 -2.73 6.37 -21.99
C ALA A 106 -2.05 5.74 -23.18
N GLN A 107 -1.89 4.41 -23.16
CA GLN A 107 -1.24 3.72 -24.28
C GLN A 107 -2.01 3.86 -25.58
N HIS A 108 -3.33 3.98 -25.48
CA HIS A 108 -4.16 4.15 -26.67
C HIS A 108 -3.97 5.53 -27.30
N TYR A 109 -3.71 6.54 -26.49
CA TYR A 109 -3.61 7.92 -26.98
C TYR A 109 -2.19 8.42 -27.17
N LEU A 110 -1.19 7.73 -26.63
CA LEU A 110 0.19 8.16 -26.77
C LEU A 110 0.72 7.78 -28.16
N PRO A 111 1.54 8.66 -28.76
CA PRO A 111 2.20 8.27 -30.01
C PRO A 111 3.21 7.16 -29.73
N LYS A 112 3.55 6.42 -30.79
CA LYS A 112 4.55 5.38 -30.65
C LYS A 112 5.87 6.00 -30.23
N ALA A 113 6.59 5.28 -29.35
CA ALA A 113 7.88 5.75 -28.91
C ALA A 113 8.84 5.84 -30.11
N ALA A 114 9.66 6.89 -30.12
CA ALA A 114 10.68 7.02 -31.14
C ALA A 114 11.76 5.97 -30.89
N GLU A 115 12.35 5.46 -31.97
CA GLU A 115 13.42 4.49 -31.89
C GLU A 115 14.76 5.14 -32.11
#